data_2aa0b18768bfe8d8e950cb976d6cbc53
#
_entry.id   2aa0b18768bfe8d8e950cb976d6cbc53
#
_cell.length_a   1.000
_cell.length_b   1.000
_cell.length_c   1.000
_cell.angle_alpha   90.00
_cell.angle_beta   90.00
_cell.angle_gamma   90.00
#
_symmetry.space_group_name_H-M   'P 1'
#
loop_
_entity.id
_entity.type
_entity.pdbx_description
1 polymer ?
#
loop_
_entity_poly.entity_id
_entity_poly.type
_entity_poly.pdbx_seq_one_letter_code
_entity_poly.pdbx_strand_id
1 'polypeptide(L)'
;RMAGNAVRGSPTWQSRYGSLMQHMFSASNVSCEIVVDGKRRTIFKDVSLAIAPGEIVDLVGPSGSGKSSLLTAFARLNPRAHGDFVLQGHPASAFTPQQWRARIAYLPQKPVLLGDCVADAIRLPYTLAIRQSATQANGRKAKPVELLPDVSIRETLDAIGCADIDLGRAPHDLSGGQAARVSLARTLLTDPKVLLADEVDAGLDDENADKVAAILERAALNGMAVIRIRHRPPDGRATRIMRLADGMLTQIENESRVEISNGGGIA
;
A
#
# COMPACT_ATOMS: atom_id res chain seq x y z
N ARG A 1 5.87 41.27 -46.78
CA ARG A 1 6.06 39.81 -46.47
C ARG A 1 6.45 39.74 -45.02
N MET A 2 5.47 39.41 -44.15
CA MET A 2 5.69 39.13 -42.74
C MET A 2 5.61 37.63 -42.58
N ALA A 3 6.68 37.00 -42.06
CA ALA A 3 6.74 35.62 -41.73
C ALA A 3 6.16 35.44 -40.31
N GLY A 4 5.05 34.69 -40.21
CA GLY A 4 4.45 34.34 -38.93
C GLY A 4 5.24 33.23 -38.25
N ASN A 5 5.77 33.50 -37.05
CA ASN A 5 6.31 32.49 -36.16
C ASN A 5 5.17 31.67 -35.58
N ALA A 6 5.07 30.42 -35.99
CA ALA A 6 4.21 29.44 -35.33
C ALA A 6 4.81 29.08 -33.98
N VAL A 7 4.18 29.56 -32.91
CA VAL A 7 4.43 29.09 -31.54
C VAL A 7 4.02 27.63 -31.48
N ARG A 8 4.99 26.72 -31.33
CA ARG A 8 4.74 25.31 -31.06
C ARG A 8 4.03 25.22 -29.70
N GLY A 9 2.74 24.87 -29.73
CA GLY A 9 1.92 24.67 -28.56
C GLY A 9 2.55 23.59 -27.66
N SER A 10 2.73 23.94 -26.40
CA SER A 10 3.07 22.99 -25.35
C SER A 10 2.04 21.87 -25.32
N PRO A 11 2.40 20.59 -25.11
CA PRO A 11 1.44 19.50 -25.00
C PRO A 11 0.41 19.84 -23.95
N THR A 12 -0.87 19.83 -24.32
CA THR A 12 -1.97 20.10 -23.38
C THR A 12 -1.92 19.10 -22.24
N TRP A 13 -2.22 19.54 -21.02
CA TRP A 13 -2.27 18.68 -19.84
C TRP A 13 -3.06 17.38 -20.08
N GLN A 14 -4.10 17.39 -20.93
CA GLN A 14 -4.89 16.22 -21.32
C GLN A 14 -4.08 15.13 -22.04
N SER A 15 -3.06 15.46 -22.86
CA SER A 15 -2.22 14.46 -23.50
C SER A 15 -1.19 13.85 -22.54
N ARG A 16 -0.82 14.59 -21.50
CA ARG A 16 0.13 14.13 -20.47
C ARG A 16 -0.55 13.32 -19.35
N TYR A 17 -1.84 13.56 -19.10
CA TYR A 17 -2.58 12.97 -17.97
C TYR A 17 -3.74 12.04 -18.40
N GLY A 18 -4.09 11.97 -19.67
CA GLY A 18 -5.15 11.10 -20.17
C GLY A 18 -4.93 9.60 -19.91
N SER A 19 -3.68 9.16 -19.88
CA SER A 19 -3.30 7.80 -19.47
C SER A 19 -3.27 7.61 -17.94
N LEU A 20 -3.15 8.68 -17.17
CA LEU A 20 -3.06 8.65 -15.70
C LEU A 20 -4.42 8.46 -15.01
N MET A 21 -5.54 8.72 -15.71
CA MET A 21 -6.88 8.46 -15.17
C MET A 21 -7.21 6.96 -15.07
N GLN A 22 -6.42 6.08 -15.69
CA GLN A 22 -6.59 4.63 -15.57
C GLN A 22 -5.87 4.05 -14.35
N HIS A 23 -5.05 4.83 -13.64
CA HIS A 23 -4.28 4.33 -12.50
C HIS A 23 -4.84 4.84 -11.17
N MET A 24 -4.88 3.94 -10.18
CA MET A 24 -5.18 4.30 -8.80
C MET A 24 -4.08 5.19 -8.23
N PHE A 25 -2.83 4.79 -8.47
CA PHE A 25 -1.64 5.51 -8.01
C PHE A 25 -0.54 5.44 -9.06
N SER A 26 0.22 6.52 -9.20
CA SER A 26 1.45 6.53 -9.98
C SER A 26 2.54 7.33 -9.29
N ALA A 27 3.76 6.88 -9.49
CA ALA A 27 4.98 7.52 -9.03
C ALA A 27 5.95 7.61 -10.20
N SER A 28 6.60 8.76 -10.39
CA SER A 28 7.55 9.01 -11.48
C SER A 28 8.82 9.66 -10.95
N ASN A 29 9.96 9.31 -11.54
CA ASN A 29 11.26 9.90 -11.23
C ASN A 29 11.61 9.83 -9.74
N VAL A 30 11.22 8.73 -9.06
CA VAL A 30 11.44 8.59 -7.63
C VAL A 30 12.89 8.22 -7.35
N SER A 31 13.56 9.05 -6.57
CA SER A 31 14.96 8.85 -6.19
C SER A 31 15.11 8.97 -4.67
N CYS A 32 16.02 8.22 -4.09
CA CYS A 32 16.34 8.24 -2.67
C CYS A 32 17.83 8.16 -2.45
N GLU A 33 18.37 9.11 -1.68
CA GLU A 33 19.76 9.13 -1.27
C GLU A 33 19.88 9.18 0.26
N ILE A 34 20.89 8.49 0.78
CA ILE A 34 21.25 8.53 2.20
C ILE A 34 22.70 9.01 2.36
N VAL A 35 23.03 9.51 3.53
CA VAL A 35 24.40 9.83 3.90
C VAL A 35 24.89 8.79 4.90
N VAL A 36 25.94 8.06 4.53
CA VAL A 36 26.60 7.06 5.38
C VAL A 36 28.09 7.46 5.45
N ASP A 37 28.62 7.62 6.65
CA ASP A 37 30.01 8.03 6.88
C ASP A 37 30.44 9.28 6.09
N GLY A 38 29.53 10.28 6.02
CA GLY A 38 29.74 11.53 5.29
C GLY A 38 29.68 11.39 3.75
N LYS A 39 29.46 10.21 3.21
CA LYS A 39 29.34 9.97 1.77
C LYS A 39 27.89 9.78 1.36
N ARG A 40 27.50 10.41 0.25
CA ARG A 40 26.16 10.17 -0.37
C ARG A 40 26.15 8.77 -1.00
N ARG A 41 25.11 8.01 -0.69
CA ARG A 41 24.84 6.73 -1.32
C ARG A 41 23.42 6.76 -1.87
N THR A 42 23.28 6.53 -3.17
CA THR A 42 22.00 6.37 -3.84
C THR A 42 21.45 4.99 -3.49
N ILE A 43 20.20 4.94 -3.03
CA ILE A 43 19.45 3.71 -2.76
C ILE A 43 18.74 3.26 -4.03
N PHE A 44 18.03 4.19 -4.68
CA PHE A 44 17.42 4.03 -6.00
C PHE A 44 17.30 5.39 -6.69
N LYS A 45 17.25 5.35 -8.03
CA LYS A 45 17.20 6.56 -8.85
C LYS A 45 16.25 6.37 -10.03
N ASP A 46 15.47 7.44 -10.32
CA ASP A 46 14.56 7.54 -11.46
C ASP A 46 13.56 6.37 -11.56
N VAL A 47 13.15 5.82 -10.41
CA VAL A 47 12.16 4.74 -10.34
C VAL A 47 10.78 5.27 -10.68
N SER A 48 10.06 4.54 -11.55
CA SER A 48 8.67 4.87 -11.90
C SER A 48 7.79 3.62 -11.81
N LEU A 49 6.58 3.80 -11.30
CA LEU A 49 5.58 2.75 -11.13
C LEU A 49 4.18 3.35 -11.25
N ALA A 50 3.30 2.65 -11.95
CA ALA A 50 1.86 2.94 -11.93
C ALA A 50 1.11 1.67 -11.56
N ILE A 51 0.01 1.79 -10.79
CA ILE A 51 -0.82 0.68 -10.36
C ILE A 51 -2.30 1.03 -10.57
N ALA A 52 -3.03 0.09 -11.17
CA ALA A 52 -4.47 0.23 -11.43
C ALA A 52 -5.32 -0.10 -10.19
N PRO A 53 -6.59 0.34 -10.14
CA PRO A 53 -7.54 -0.15 -9.16
C PRO A 53 -7.64 -1.68 -9.21
N GLY A 54 -7.62 -2.34 -8.06
CA GLY A 54 -7.74 -3.79 -7.99
C GLY A 54 -6.49 -4.58 -8.36
N GLU A 55 -5.39 -3.91 -8.64
CA GLU A 55 -4.13 -4.55 -8.99
C GLU A 55 -3.33 -4.92 -7.75
N ILE A 56 -2.68 -6.09 -7.77
CA ILE A 56 -1.70 -6.52 -6.77
C ILE A 56 -0.33 -6.59 -7.42
N VAL A 57 0.61 -5.83 -6.90
CA VAL A 57 2.01 -5.82 -7.33
C VAL A 57 2.90 -6.43 -6.24
N ASP A 58 3.60 -7.51 -6.57
CA ASP A 58 4.66 -8.04 -5.72
C ASP A 58 5.97 -7.29 -5.98
N LEU A 59 6.53 -6.71 -4.94
CA LEU A 59 7.84 -6.03 -4.98
C LEU A 59 8.90 -6.97 -4.38
N VAL A 60 9.77 -7.48 -5.22
CA VAL A 60 10.83 -8.40 -4.85
C VAL A 60 12.21 -7.78 -5.05
N GLY A 61 13.26 -8.44 -4.57
CA GLY A 61 14.65 -8.02 -4.74
C GLY A 61 15.48 -8.36 -3.51
N PRO A 62 16.82 -8.22 -3.60
CA PRO A 62 17.74 -8.55 -2.52
C PRO A 62 17.42 -7.82 -1.22
N SER A 63 17.81 -8.40 -0.08
CA SER A 63 17.77 -7.67 1.20
C SER A 63 18.63 -6.40 1.10
N GLY A 64 18.13 -5.30 1.65
CA GLY A 64 18.82 -4.01 1.59
C GLY A 64 18.76 -3.29 0.24
N SER A 65 18.02 -3.78 -0.77
CA SER A 65 17.87 -3.08 -2.07
C SER A 65 17.03 -1.80 -2.00
N GLY A 66 16.40 -1.51 -0.85
CA GLY A 66 15.62 -0.29 -0.68
C GLY A 66 14.10 -0.45 -0.87
N LYS A 67 13.56 -1.69 -0.88
CA LYS A 67 12.12 -1.96 -1.06
C LYS A 67 11.24 -1.21 -0.05
N SER A 68 11.55 -1.32 1.24
CA SER A 68 10.83 -0.59 2.30
C SER A 68 11.01 0.92 2.19
N SER A 69 12.20 1.39 1.75
CA SER A 69 12.44 2.80 1.48
C SER A 69 11.58 3.31 0.32
N LEU A 70 11.34 2.47 -0.69
CA LEU A 70 10.46 2.80 -1.82
C LEU A 70 8.98 2.87 -1.38
N LEU A 71 8.50 1.89 -0.59
CA LEU A 71 7.14 1.94 -0.06
C LEU A 71 6.92 3.18 0.84
N THR A 72 7.88 3.49 1.72
CA THR A 72 7.80 4.68 2.57
C THR A 72 7.88 5.99 1.77
N ALA A 73 8.58 5.99 0.60
CA ALA A 73 8.56 7.11 -0.34
C ALA A 73 7.16 7.32 -0.93
N PHE A 74 6.49 6.25 -1.39
CA PHE A 74 5.13 6.31 -1.92
C PHE A 74 4.11 6.79 -0.87
N ALA A 75 4.28 6.40 0.38
CA ALA A 75 3.46 6.89 1.50
C ALA A 75 3.80 8.35 1.92
N ARG A 76 4.82 8.96 1.34
CA ARG A 76 5.39 10.28 1.74
C ARG A 76 5.79 10.30 3.23
N LEU A 77 6.40 9.19 3.66
CA LEU A 77 6.97 9.02 5.00
C LEU A 77 8.50 9.12 4.99
N ASN A 78 9.14 9.00 3.81
CA ASN A 78 10.58 9.07 3.66
C ASN A 78 11.02 10.48 3.24
N PRO A 79 11.60 11.29 4.14
CA PRO A 79 12.01 12.65 3.82
C PRO A 79 13.23 12.75 2.89
N ARG A 80 13.91 11.61 2.63
CA ARG A 80 15.09 11.53 1.76
C ARG A 80 14.74 11.11 0.34
N ALA A 81 13.47 10.79 0.09
CA ALA A 81 12.97 10.43 -1.23
C ALA A 81 12.23 11.60 -1.86
N HIS A 82 12.44 11.77 -3.17
CA HIS A 82 11.73 12.75 -3.99
C HIS A 82 11.24 12.10 -5.26
N GLY A 83 10.22 12.69 -5.85
CA GLY A 83 9.59 12.23 -7.07
C GLY A 83 8.21 12.83 -7.22
N ASP A 84 7.57 12.55 -8.33
CA ASP A 84 6.22 12.99 -8.62
C ASP A 84 5.25 11.87 -8.29
N PHE A 85 4.22 12.17 -7.48
CA PHE A 85 3.22 11.21 -7.06
C PHE A 85 1.82 11.70 -7.45
N VAL A 86 1.00 10.81 -7.99
CA VAL A 86 -0.38 11.07 -8.40
C VAL A 86 -1.28 9.99 -7.79
N LEU A 87 -2.40 10.38 -7.20
CA LEU A 87 -3.41 9.49 -6.65
C LEU A 87 -4.77 9.83 -7.27
N GLN A 88 -5.41 8.86 -7.94
CA GLN A 88 -6.70 9.04 -8.61
C GLN A 88 -6.73 10.28 -9.54
N GLY A 89 -5.66 10.49 -10.31
CA GLY A 89 -5.52 11.62 -11.22
C GLY A 89 -5.12 12.95 -10.58
N HIS A 90 -4.99 13.03 -9.25
CA HIS A 90 -4.63 14.25 -8.56
C HIS A 90 -3.17 14.21 -8.06
N PRO A 91 -2.37 15.26 -8.31
CA PRO A 91 -0.99 15.31 -7.84
C PRO A 91 -0.92 15.35 -6.31
N ALA A 92 0.17 14.83 -5.74
CA ALA A 92 0.35 14.78 -4.29
C ALA A 92 0.30 16.15 -3.61
N SER A 93 0.58 17.23 -4.33
CA SER A 93 0.46 18.64 -3.86
C SER A 93 -1.00 19.05 -3.60
N ALA A 94 -1.99 18.35 -4.18
CA ALA A 94 -3.42 18.60 -3.93
C ALA A 94 -3.90 18.04 -2.58
N PHE A 95 -3.05 17.29 -1.87
CA PHE A 95 -3.39 16.64 -0.60
C PHE A 95 -2.49 17.19 0.52
N THR A 96 -3.08 17.39 1.69
CA THR A 96 -2.26 17.50 2.90
C THR A 96 -1.57 16.15 3.18
N PRO A 97 -0.46 16.12 3.94
CA PRO A 97 0.18 14.85 4.32
C PRO A 97 -0.77 13.88 5.02
N GLN A 98 -1.71 14.38 5.81
CA GLN A 98 -2.73 13.58 6.50
C GLN A 98 -3.75 12.99 5.52
N GLN A 99 -4.24 13.81 4.56
CA GLN A 99 -5.15 13.36 3.52
C GLN A 99 -4.51 12.30 2.61
N TRP A 100 -3.23 12.45 2.30
CA TRP A 100 -2.48 11.46 1.52
C TRP A 100 -2.41 10.13 2.26
N ARG A 101 -1.90 10.14 3.50
CA ARG A 101 -1.75 8.94 4.33
C ARG A 101 -3.06 8.30 4.80
N ALA A 102 -4.17 9.03 4.76
CA ALA A 102 -5.50 8.43 4.96
C ALA A 102 -5.96 7.58 3.76
N ARG A 103 -5.40 7.81 2.58
CA ARG A 103 -5.74 7.11 1.33
C ARG A 103 -4.68 6.10 0.90
N ILE A 104 -3.41 6.35 1.23
CA ILE A 104 -2.27 5.45 0.97
C ILE A 104 -1.76 4.98 2.33
N ALA A 105 -2.15 3.77 2.71
CA ALA A 105 -1.75 3.17 3.97
C ALA A 105 -0.43 2.41 3.81
N TYR A 106 0.50 2.64 4.73
CA TYR A 106 1.72 1.85 4.87
C TYR A 106 1.60 0.92 6.08
N LEU A 107 1.75 -0.36 5.83
CA LEU A 107 1.73 -1.40 6.85
C LEU A 107 3.17 -1.93 7.01
N PRO A 108 3.86 -1.59 8.11
CA PRO A 108 5.25 -1.97 8.33
C PRO A 108 5.38 -3.44 8.72
N GLN A 109 6.54 -4.02 8.47
CA GLN A 109 6.90 -5.39 8.86
C GLN A 109 6.74 -5.63 10.38
N LYS A 110 7.15 -4.65 11.19
CA LYS A 110 6.99 -4.72 12.65
C LYS A 110 5.79 -3.86 13.06
N PRO A 111 4.68 -4.47 13.47
CA PRO A 111 3.50 -3.73 13.86
C PRO A 111 3.72 -2.99 15.19
N VAL A 112 3.15 -1.79 15.30
CA VAL A 112 3.03 -1.04 16.55
C VAL A 112 1.55 -0.89 16.85
N LEU A 113 1.11 -1.52 17.93
CA LEU A 113 -0.26 -1.46 18.42
C LEU A 113 -0.28 -0.66 19.72
N LEU A 114 -0.94 0.51 19.69
CA LEU A 114 -1.07 1.43 20.81
C LEU A 114 -2.52 1.42 21.29
N GLY A 115 -2.72 1.33 22.61
CA GLY A 115 -4.03 1.29 23.28
C GLY A 115 -3.98 0.34 24.45
N ASP A 116 -4.99 0.41 25.31
CA ASP A 116 -5.10 -0.46 26.50
C ASP A 116 -5.56 -1.86 26.09
N CYS A 117 -6.30 -1.97 25.01
CA CYS A 117 -6.77 -3.24 24.47
C CYS A 117 -6.72 -3.29 22.94
N VAL A 118 -6.95 -4.48 22.37
CA VAL A 118 -6.97 -4.72 20.91
C VAL A 118 -7.99 -3.82 20.22
N ALA A 119 -9.18 -3.66 20.81
CA ALA A 119 -10.21 -2.79 20.23
C ALA A 119 -9.74 -1.34 20.13
N ASP A 120 -9.07 -0.83 21.17
CA ASP A 120 -8.52 0.54 21.17
C ASP A 120 -7.42 0.70 20.14
N ALA A 121 -6.52 -0.28 20.05
CA ALA A 121 -5.44 -0.28 19.06
C ALA A 121 -5.98 -0.27 17.62
N ILE A 122 -7.09 -0.97 17.36
CA ILE A 122 -7.74 -0.98 16.04
C ILE A 122 -8.49 0.34 15.79
N ARG A 123 -9.11 0.92 16.80
CA ARG A 123 -9.85 2.19 16.70
C ARG A 123 -8.96 3.43 16.68
N LEU A 124 -7.68 3.31 16.99
CA LEU A 124 -6.77 4.46 17.06
C LEU A 124 -6.82 5.38 15.83
N PRO A 125 -6.87 4.89 14.57
CA PRO A 125 -7.01 5.78 13.40
C PRO A 125 -8.26 6.65 13.42
N TYR A 126 -9.33 6.23 14.08
CA TYR A 126 -10.60 6.95 14.16
C TYR A 126 -10.62 8.05 15.24
N THR A 127 -9.54 8.17 16.03
CA THR A 127 -9.33 9.31 16.92
C THR A 127 -8.74 10.52 16.18
N LEU A 128 -8.21 10.31 14.97
CA LEU A 128 -7.57 11.36 14.19
C LEU A 128 -8.58 12.31 13.56
N ALA A 129 -8.30 13.62 13.59
CA ALA A 129 -9.18 14.66 13.08
C ALA A 129 -9.61 14.45 11.63
N ILE A 130 -8.71 13.94 10.76
CA ILE A 130 -9.00 13.69 9.35
C ILE A 130 -10.13 12.66 9.14
N ARG A 131 -10.32 11.72 10.07
CA ARG A 131 -11.40 10.73 10.00
C ARG A 131 -12.65 11.17 10.73
N GLN A 132 -12.51 11.98 11.77
CA GLN A 132 -13.64 12.57 12.51
C GLN A 132 -14.36 13.65 11.71
N SER A 133 -13.65 14.42 10.88
CA SER A 133 -14.23 15.49 10.05
C SER A 133 -15.17 14.96 8.97
N ALA A 134 -14.98 13.74 8.50
CA ALA A 134 -15.83 13.13 7.47
C ALA A 134 -17.23 12.69 8.00
N THR A 135 -17.44 12.70 9.32
CA THR A 135 -18.65 12.16 9.96
C THR A 135 -19.52 13.21 10.65
N GLN A 136 -19.19 14.50 10.57
CA GLN A 136 -19.94 15.57 11.24
C GLN A 136 -21.21 15.96 10.48
N ALA A 137 -22.27 15.15 10.56
CA ALA A 137 -23.59 15.57 10.09
C ALA A 137 -24.33 16.54 11.06
N ASN A 138 -23.96 16.59 12.36
CA ASN A 138 -24.71 17.34 13.38
C ASN A 138 -23.81 18.12 14.37
N GLY A 139 -22.57 18.51 13.98
CA GLY A 139 -21.70 19.32 14.86
C GLY A 139 -21.11 18.58 16.06
N ARG A 140 -21.45 17.31 16.31
CA ARG A 140 -20.92 16.46 17.37
C ARG A 140 -19.84 15.54 16.81
N LYS A 141 -18.68 15.48 17.47
CA LYS A 141 -17.65 14.47 17.17
C LYS A 141 -18.17 13.09 17.57
N ALA A 142 -18.25 12.18 16.60
CA ALA A 142 -18.57 10.79 16.88
C ALA A 142 -17.43 10.13 17.67
N LYS A 143 -17.78 9.28 18.63
CA LYS A 143 -16.79 8.48 19.35
C LYS A 143 -16.21 7.41 18.43
N PRO A 144 -14.94 6.99 18.60
CA PRO A 144 -14.34 5.94 17.79
C PRO A 144 -15.16 4.63 17.74
N VAL A 145 -15.83 4.27 18.84
CA VAL A 145 -16.71 3.09 18.92
C VAL A 145 -17.98 3.24 18.07
N GLU A 146 -18.47 4.45 17.89
CA GLU A 146 -19.61 4.73 17.02
C GLU A 146 -19.23 4.66 15.54
N LEU A 147 -17.97 5.04 15.22
CA LEU A 147 -17.39 4.98 13.87
C LEU A 147 -16.98 3.59 13.45
N LEU A 148 -16.52 2.78 14.42
CA LEU A 148 -16.06 1.41 14.21
C LEU A 148 -16.60 0.53 15.34
N PRO A 149 -17.79 -0.08 15.20
CA PRO A 149 -18.38 -0.98 16.17
C PRO A 149 -17.57 -2.28 16.34
N ASP A 150 -17.69 -2.94 17.50
CA ASP A 150 -17.02 -4.21 17.79
C ASP A 150 -17.34 -5.30 16.78
N VAL A 151 -18.57 -5.33 16.25
CA VAL A 151 -18.99 -6.32 15.26
C VAL A 151 -18.12 -6.24 14.00
N SER A 152 -17.85 -5.04 13.48
CA SER A 152 -17.02 -4.86 12.28
C SER A 152 -15.55 -5.24 12.53
N ILE A 153 -15.06 -4.98 13.74
CA ILE A 153 -13.72 -5.42 14.15
C ILE A 153 -13.67 -6.94 14.19
N ARG A 154 -14.68 -7.58 14.80
CA ARG A 154 -14.76 -9.02 14.95
C ARG A 154 -14.81 -9.72 13.60
N GLU A 155 -15.71 -9.31 12.71
CA GLU A 155 -15.83 -9.85 11.35
C GLU A 155 -14.50 -9.79 10.58
N THR A 156 -13.77 -8.68 10.72
CA THR A 156 -12.47 -8.53 10.07
C THR A 156 -11.40 -9.43 10.68
N LEU A 157 -11.34 -9.54 12.01
CA LEU A 157 -10.41 -10.42 12.71
C LEU A 157 -10.69 -11.89 12.39
N ASP A 158 -11.94 -12.30 12.36
CA ASP A 158 -12.36 -13.66 12.01
C ASP A 158 -11.92 -14.02 10.59
N ALA A 159 -12.10 -13.09 9.64
CA ALA A 159 -11.70 -13.28 8.25
C ALA A 159 -10.19 -13.49 8.05
N ILE A 160 -9.35 -12.91 8.93
CA ILE A 160 -7.88 -13.05 8.87
C ILE A 160 -7.33 -14.11 9.83
N GLY A 161 -8.20 -14.99 10.34
CA GLY A 161 -7.80 -16.09 11.22
C GLY A 161 -7.38 -15.64 12.62
N CYS A 162 -8.05 -14.63 13.16
CA CYS A 162 -7.86 -14.09 14.50
C CYS A 162 -9.14 -14.15 15.35
N ALA A 163 -9.98 -15.17 15.12
CA ALA A 163 -11.23 -15.39 15.86
C ALA A 163 -10.99 -15.62 17.39
N ASP A 164 -9.82 -16.13 17.73
CA ASP A 164 -9.37 -16.40 19.09
C ASP A 164 -8.92 -15.16 19.88
N ILE A 165 -8.77 -14.01 19.21
CA ILE A 165 -8.28 -12.80 19.85
C ILE A 165 -9.45 -12.06 20.52
N ASP A 166 -9.39 -11.95 21.85
CA ASP A 166 -10.31 -11.12 22.62
C ASP A 166 -10.04 -9.64 22.34
N LEU A 167 -11.09 -8.85 22.11
CA LEU A 167 -11.00 -7.40 21.88
C LEU A 167 -10.53 -6.63 23.11
N GLY A 168 -10.78 -7.15 24.31
CA GLY A 168 -10.30 -6.60 25.59
C GLY A 168 -8.86 -6.99 25.93
N ARG A 169 -8.22 -7.91 25.17
CA ARG A 169 -6.86 -8.35 25.42
C ARG A 169 -5.86 -7.22 25.19
N ALA A 170 -4.83 -7.13 26.06
CA ALA A 170 -3.78 -6.13 25.90
C ALA A 170 -2.91 -6.41 24.65
N PRO A 171 -2.56 -5.39 23.84
CA PRO A 171 -1.80 -5.60 22.60
C PRO A 171 -0.42 -6.24 22.81
N HIS A 172 0.21 -6.02 23.97
CA HIS A 172 1.52 -6.59 24.28
C HIS A 172 1.49 -8.09 24.62
N ASP A 173 0.31 -8.66 24.86
CA ASP A 173 0.12 -10.09 25.07
C ASP A 173 -0.06 -10.88 23.75
N LEU A 174 -0.12 -10.18 22.63
CA LEU A 174 -0.26 -10.82 21.33
C LEU A 174 1.08 -11.43 20.88
N SER A 175 1.03 -12.60 20.25
CA SER A 175 2.18 -13.12 19.51
C SER A 175 2.52 -12.19 18.34
N GLY A 176 3.74 -12.28 17.82
CA GLY A 176 4.16 -11.46 16.66
C GLY A 176 3.24 -11.63 15.45
N GLY A 177 2.82 -12.86 15.15
CA GLY A 177 1.87 -13.14 14.06
C GLY A 177 0.46 -12.61 14.34
N GLN A 178 -0.03 -12.69 15.59
CA GLN A 178 -1.30 -12.09 15.98
C GLN A 178 -1.23 -10.55 15.86
N ALA A 179 -0.18 -9.92 16.35
CA ALA A 179 0.02 -8.48 16.26
C ALA A 179 0.09 -7.99 14.80
N ALA A 180 0.76 -8.74 13.93
CA ALA A 180 0.81 -8.43 12.50
C ALA A 180 -0.58 -8.47 11.85
N ARG A 181 -1.37 -9.51 12.14
CA ARG A 181 -2.74 -9.65 11.62
C ARG A 181 -3.70 -8.59 12.19
N VAL A 182 -3.61 -8.27 13.48
CA VAL A 182 -4.38 -7.17 14.10
C VAL A 182 -4.02 -5.82 13.45
N SER A 183 -2.74 -5.58 13.15
CA SER A 183 -2.31 -4.38 12.44
C SER A 183 -2.83 -4.32 11.01
N LEU A 184 -2.89 -5.46 10.32
CA LEU A 184 -3.52 -5.58 9.00
C LEU A 184 -5.03 -5.28 9.08
N ALA A 185 -5.75 -5.88 10.04
CA ALA A 185 -7.18 -5.60 10.26
C ALA A 185 -7.43 -4.11 10.49
N ARG A 186 -6.66 -3.49 11.40
CA ARG A 186 -6.71 -2.04 11.65
C ARG A 186 -6.56 -1.24 10.36
N THR A 187 -5.60 -1.63 9.51
CA THR A 187 -5.32 -0.92 8.26
C THR A 187 -6.45 -1.08 7.26
N LEU A 188 -6.94 -2.30 7.05
CA LEU A 188 -8.04 -2.59 6.13
C LEU A 188 -9.33 -1.88 6.53
N LEU A 189 -9.65 -1.86 7.83
CA LEU A 189 -10.82 -1.16 8.37
C LEU A 189 -10.80 0.35 8.11
N THR A 190 -9.64 0.94 7.79
CA THR A 190 -9.56 2.34 7.39
C THR A 190 -9.93 2.60 5.92
N ASP A 191 -10.25 1.59 5.15
CA ASP A 191 -10.58 1.64 3.71
C ASP A 191 -9.60 2.51 2.89
N PRO A 192 -8.29 2.20 2.89
CA PRO A 192 -7.35 2.93 2.07
C PRO A 192 -7.57 2.62 0.58
N LYS A 193 -7.20 3.55 -0.31
CA LYS A 193 -7.25 3.32 -1.77
C LYS A 193 -6.03 2.55 -2.26
N VAL A 194 -4.90 2.71 -1.56
CA VAL A 194 -3.65 2.00 -1.82
C VAL A 194 -3.11 1.43 -0.51
N LEU A 195 -2.77 0.16 -0.51
CA LEU A 195 -2.08 -0.51 0.58
C LEU A 195 -0.63 -0.81 0.17
N LEU A 196 0.30 -0.33 0.97
CA LEU A 196 1.74 -0.58 0.85
C LEU A 196 2.13 -1.53 1.99
N ALA A 197 2.21 -2.82 1.70
CA ALA A 197 2.42 -3.87 2.70
C ALA A 197 3.88 -4.33 2.73
N ASP A 198 4.57 -4.09 3.84
CA ASP A 198 5.98 -4.43 4.01
C ASP A 198 6.11 -5.76 4.78
N GLU A 199 6.30 -6.86 4.03
CA GLU A 199 6.52 -8.20 4.57
C GLU A 199 5.46 -8.66 5.60
N VAL A 200 4.19 -8.39 5.34
CA VAL A 200 3.08 -8.65 6.28
C VAL A 200 2.80 -10.13 6.54
N ASP A 201 3.34 -11.01 5.71
CA ASP A 201 3.29 -12.48 5.84
C ASP A 201 4.60 -13.07 6.43
N ALA A 202 5.57 -12.22 6.81
CA ALA A 202 6.81 -12.68 7.42
C ALA A 202 6.55 -13.30 8.80
N GLY A 203 7.13 -14.48 9.03
CA GLY A 203 7.01 -15.19 10.30
C GLY A 203 5.65 -15.87 10.53
N LEU A 204 4.73 -15.84 9.58
CA LEU A 204 3.51 -16.63 9.61
C LEU A 204 3.78 -18.06 9.07
N ASP A 205 3.04 -19.05 9.57
CA ASP A 205 2.94 -20.36 8.91
C ASP A 205 2.22 -20.22 7.56
N ASP A 206 2.23 -21.28 6.76
CA ASP A 206 1.68 -21.24 5.40
C ASP A 206 0.17 -21.01 5.39
N GLU A 207 -0.57 -21.59 6.34
CA GLU A 207 -2.02 -21.41 6.44
C GLU A 207 -2.39 -19.95 6.76
N ASN A 208 -1.72 -19.34 7.74
CA ASN A 208 -1.97 -17.96 8.11
C ASN A 208 -1.47 -16.97 7.03
N ALA A 209 -0.38 -17.28 6.34
CA ALA A 209 0.09 -16.48 5.22
C ALA A 209 -0.90 -16.52 4.04
N ASP A 210 -1.51 -17.68 3.76
CA ASP A 210 -2.54 -17.80 2.73
C ASP A 210 -3.83 -17.04 3.10
N LYS A 211 -4.27 -17.08 4.37
CA LYS A 211 -5.39 -16.25 4.86
C LYS A 211 -5.14 -14.76 4.66
N VAL A 212 -3.94 -14.29 4.99
CA VAL A 212 -3.55 -12.89 4.75
C VAL A 212 -3.56 -12.57 3.25
N ALA A 213 -3.01 -13.43 2.42
CA ALA A 213 -2.99 -13.24 0.97
C ALA A 213 -4.41 -13.20 0.37
N ALA A 214 -5.31 -14.10 0.81
CA ALA A 214 -6.70 -14.14 0.36
C ALA A 214 -7.49 -12.88 0.75
N ILE A 215 -7.22 -12.31 1.93
CA ILE A 215 -7.92 -11.06 2.32
C ILE A 215 -7.39 -9.86 1.54
N LEU A 216 -6.09 -9.82 1.21
CA LEU A 216 -5.53 -8.79 0.33
C LEU A 216 -6.10 -8.90 -1.09
N GLU A 217 -6.26 -10.11 -1.61
CA GLU A 217 -6.92 -10.37 -2.89
C GLU A 217 -8.37 -9.89 -2.87
N ARG A 218 -9.13 -10.20 -1.81
CA ARG A 218 -10.50 -9.71 -1.65
C ARG A 218 -10.58 -8.19 -1.58
N ALA A 219 -9.63 -7.54 -0.89
CA ALA A 219 -9.56 -6.09 -0.86
C ALA A 219 -9.25 -5.50 -2.24
N ALA A 220 -8.38 -6.14 -3.01
CA ALA A 220 -8.08 -5.77 -4.38
C ALA A 220 -9.30 -5.94 -5.30
N LEU A 221 -10.03 -7.04 -5.21
CA LEU A 221 -11.28 -7.26 -5.96
C LEU A 221 -12.33 -6.15 -5.67
N ASN A 222 -12.27 -5.51 -4.50
CA ASN A 222 -13.08 -4.35 -4.14
C ASN A 222 -12.46 -3.01 -4.59
N GLY A 223 -11.42 -3.03 -5.41
CA GLY A 223 -10.82 -1.86 -6.05
C GLY A 223 -9.62 -1.25 -5.32
N MET A 224 -9.17 -1.81 -4.19
CA MET A 224 -7.93 -1.38 -3.53
C MET A 224 -6.73 -1.77 -4.37
N ALA A 225 -5.78 -0.84 -4.58
CA ALA A 225 -4.48 -1.18 -5.17
C ALA A 225 -3.53 -1.67 -4.07
N VAL A 226 -2.80 -2.76 -4.30
CA VAL A 226 -1.91 -3.37 -3.30
C VAL A 226 -0.51 -3.49 -3.86
N ILE A 227 0.47 -2.93 -3.16
CA ILE A 227 1.90 -3.18 -3.40
C ILE A 227 2.45 -3.87 -2.15
N ARG A 228 2.93 -5.10 -2.30
CA ARG A 228 3.42 -5.89 -1.17
C ARG A 228 4.85 -6.37 -1.40
N ILE A 229 5.71 -6.21 -0.39
CA ILE A 229 7.02 -6.83 -0.36
C ILE A 229 6.85 -8.25 0.12
N ARG A 230 7.37 -9.21 -0.65
CA ARG A 230 7.35 -10.63 -0.31
C ARG A 230 8.73 -11.26 -0.42
N HIS A 231 8.99 -12.20 0.49
CA HIS A 231 10.15 -13.11 0.45
C HIS A 231 9.73 -14.58 0.24
N ARG A 232 8.42 -14.86 0.27
CA ARG A 232 7.85 -16.17 -0.02
C ARG A 232 7.74 -16.41 -1.53
N PRO A 233 7.66 -17.67 -1.97
CA PRO A 233 7.36 -18.01 -3.36
C PRO A 233 6.08 -17.32 -3.83
N PRO A 234 5.93 -17.10 -5.16
CA PRO A 234 4.70 -16.55 -5.73
C PRO A 234 3.47 -17.37 -5.33
N ASP A 235 2.39 -16.69 -4.95
CA ASP A 235 1.11 -17.31 -4.57
C ASP A 235 0.06 -17.24 -5.70
N GLY A 236 0.46 -16.80 -6.89
CA GLY A 236 -0.41 -16.65 -8.05
C GLY A 236 -1.39 -15.48 -8.03
N ARG A 237 -1.44 -14.70 -6.91
CA ARG A 237 -2.39 -13.58 -6.73
C ARG A 237 -1.88 -12.25 -7.27
N ALA A 238 -0.56 -12.10 -7.43
CA ALA A 238 0.01 -10.88 -8.01
C ALA A 238 -0.32 -10.78 -9.50
N THR A 239 -0.76 -9.61 -9.94
CA THR A 239 -0.98 -9.29 -11.35
C THR A 239 0.34 -9.00 -12.05
N ARG A 240 1.29 -8.39 -11.33
CA ARG A 240 2.66 -8.10 -11.79
C ARG A 240 3.67 -8.34 -10.67
N ILE A 241 4.88 -8.67 -11.08
CA ILE A 241 6.03 -8.75 -10.19
C ILE A 241 7.05 -7.69 -10.62
N MET A 242 7.44 -6.84 -9.68
CA MET A 242 8.43 -5.79 -9.88
C MET A 242 9.67 -6.13 -9.05
N ARG A 243 10.85 -6.03 -9.64
CA ARG A 243 12.12 -6.28 -8.97
C ARG A 243 12.89 -4.99 -8.77
N LEU A 244 13.21 -4.69 -7.52
CA LEU A 244 14.14 -3.61 -7.17
C LEU A 244 15.52 -4.18 -6.88
N ALA A 245 16.47 -3.90 -7.76
CA ALA A 245 17.86 -4.32 -7.62
C ALA A 245 18.78 -3.26 -8.24
N ASP A 246 19.94 -3.06 -7.65
CA ASP A 246 20.96 -2.12 -8.12
C ASP A 246 20.43 -0.69 -8.35
N GLY A 247 19.45 -0.30 -7.51
CA GLY A 247 18.81 1.01 -7.57
C GLY A 247 17.79 1.18 -8.69
N MET A 248 17.48 0.15 -9.46
CA MET A 248 16.53 0.14 -10.58
C MET A 248 15.33 -0.73 -10.28
N LEU A 249 14.16 -0.30 -10.77
CA LEU A 249 12.91 -1.06 -10.70
C LEU A 249 12.58 -1.62 -12.09
N THR A 250 12.47 -2.94 -12.20
CA THR A 250 12.16 -3.64 -13.46
C THR A 250 10.98 -4.57 -13.26
N GLN A 251 10.13 -4.69 -14.28
CA GLN A 251 9.10 -5.73 -14.28
C GLN A 251 9.72 -7.06 -14.70
N ILE A 252 9.38 -8.13 -13.98
CA ILE A 252 9.76 -9.49 -14.35
C ILE A 252 8.52 -10.29 -14.73
N GLU A 253 8.69 -11.24 -15.64
CA GLU A 253 7.58 -12.11 -16.07
C GLU A 253 7.14 -13.01 -14.92
N ASN A 254 5.82 -13.22 -14.83
CA ASN A 254 5.23 -14.12 -13.86
C ASN A 254 5.16 -15.53 -14.49
N GLU A 255 6.16 -16.36 -14.27
CA GLU A 255 6.27 -17.71 -14.86
C GLU A 255 5.04 -18.60 -14.56
N SER A 256 4.29 -18.30 -13.49
CA SER A 256 3.08 -19.04 -13.10
C SER A 256 1.89 -18.89 -14.05
N ARG A 257 1.92 -17.93 -15.00
CA ARG A 257 0.84 -17.71 -15.97
C ARG A 257 1.05 -18.40 -17.32
N VAL A 258 2.23 -18.92 -17.58
CA VAL A 258 2.58 -19.50 -18.90
C VAL A 258 2.01 -20.90 -19.06
N GLU A 259 1.78 -21.65 -18.00
CA GLU A 259 1.29 -23.06 -18.09
C GLU A 259 -0.19 -23.20 -18.45
N ILE A 260 -1.01 -22.17 -18.26
CA ILE A 260 -2.47 -22.26 -18.54
C ILE A 260 -2.80 -22.02 -20.01
N SER A 261 -1.91 -21.39 -20.79
CA SER A 261 -2.19 -21.08 -22.20
C SER A 261 -1.79 -22.19 -23.20
N ASN A 262 -1.01 -23.18 -22.79
CA ASN A 262 -0.54 -24.27 -23.66
C ASN A 262 -1.27 -25.63 -23.49
N GLY A 263 -2.31 -25.70 -22.64
CA GLY A 263 -3.07 -26.93 -22.39
C GLY A 263 -4.33 -27.13 -23.23
N GLY A 264 -4.56 -26.33 -24.26
CA GLY A 264 -5.76 -26.38 -25.11
C GLY A 264 -5.47 -26.71 -26.57
N GLY A 265 -5.04 -27.93 -26.83
CA GLY A 265 -4.93 -28.40 -28.21
C GLY A 265 -4.62 -29.88 -28.30
N ILE A 266 -5.54 -30.57 -28.97
CA ILE A 266 -5.44 -31.94 -29.54
C ILE A 266 -6.01 -33.07 -28.66
N ALA A 267 -7.20 -33.50 -28.89
CA ALA A 267 -7.64 -34.65 -29.71
C ALA A 267 -9.16 -34.77 -29.69
#